data_9e580707e7255864c86f02b457bea58b
#
_entry.id   9e580707e7255864c86f02b457bea58b
#
_cell.length_a   1.000
_cell.length_b   1.000
_cell.length_c   1.000
_cell.angle_alpha   90.00
_cell.angle_beta   90.00
_cell.angle_gamma   90.00
#
_symmetry.space_group_name_H-M   'P 1'
#
loop_
_entity.id
_entity.type
_entity.pdbx_description
1 polymer ?
#
loop_
_entity_poly.entity_id
_entity_poly.type
_entity_poly.pdbx_seq_one_letter_code
_entity_poly.pdbx_strand_id
1 'polypeptide(L)'
;STLMKILSGVYEKDSGTIYFDGQKIEKTTPIDSLRRGLSIIYQEFCLVSTMTVGENIFLGRFKENKGMRGTHQKARQLLDSIGSKIDTYTLVGNLSASEMQMVEITKALSFDSKLIIMDEPSSSLTSEELKRLGAIIKQLRSKGISIIYISHKLDEIFEYCDIVTVI
;
A
#
# COMPACT_ATOMS: atom_id res chain seq x y z
N SER A 1 11.88 -7.68 6.83
CA SER A 1 11.37 -6.29 7.00
C SER A 1 12.45 -5.21 7.10
N THR A 2 13.72 -5.50 7.55
CA THR A 2 14.78 -4.49 7.66
C THR A 2 15.12 -3.83 6.31
N LEU A 3 15.33 -4.63 5.26
CA LEU A 3 15.58 -4.11 3.90
C LEU A 3 14.45 -3.17 3.43
N MET A 4 13.21 -3.50 3.75
CA MET A 4 12.06 -2.67 3.37
C MET A 4 12.04 -1.34 4.13
N LYS A 5 12.45 -1.33 5.40
CA LYS A 5 12.61 -0.11 6.20
C LYS A 5 13.73 0.79 5.67
N ILE A 6 14.78 0.21 5.10
CA ILE A 6 15.84 0.96 4.40
C ILE A 6 15.29 1.55 3.10
N LEU A 7 14.59 0.76 2.29
CA LEU A 7 13.99 1.23 1.03
C LEU A 7 12.98 2.36 1.25
N SER A 8 12.19 2.27 2.33
CA SER A 8 11.22 3.32 2.67
C SER A 8 11.84 4.55 3.35
N GLY A 9 13.12 4.52 3.68
CA GLY A 9 13.80 5.63 4.35
C GLY A 9 13.52 5.73 5.85
N VAL A 10 13.00 4.68 6.48
CA VAL A 10 12.86 4.58 7.95
C VAL A 10 14.22 4.34 8.59
N TYR A 11 15.07 3.54 7.94
CA TYR A 11 16.45 3.28 8.38
C TYR A 11 17.44 3.76 7.32
N GLU A 12 18.59 4.25 7.77
CA GLU A 12 19.73 4.51 6.88
C GLU A 12 20.42 3.17 6.54
N LYS A 13 20.93 3.07 5.31
CA LYS A 13 21.76 1.93 4.90
C LYS A 13 23.19 2.09 5.43
N ASP A 14 23.81 1.02 5.86
CA ASP A 14 25.22 1.01 6.29
C ASP A 14 26.18 1.10 5.08
N SER A 15 25.85 0.41 3.98
CA SER A 15 26.67 0.36 2.77
C SER A 15 25.82 0.00 1.54
N GLY A 16 26.45 -0.03 0.38
CA GLY A 16 25.81 -0.42 -0.88
C GLY A 16 25.08 0.74 -1.55
N THR A 17 24.47 0.46 -2.70
CA THR A 17 23.77 1.46 -3.51
C THR A 17 22.38 0.98 -3.87
N ILE A 18 21.40 1.87 -3.78
CA ILE A 18 20.01 1.61 -4.15
C ILE A 18 19.70 2.42 -5.39
N TYR A 19 19.12 1.77 -6.39
CA TYR A 19 18.54 2.40 -7.57
C TYR A 19 17.05 2.16 -7.60
N PHE A 20 16.27 3.20 -7.83
CA PHE A 20 14.83 3.13 -8.03
C PHE A 20 14.46 3.94 -9.28
N ASP A 21 13.76 3.31 -10.21
CA ASP A 21 13.39 3.93 -11.49
C ASP A 21 14.60 4.57 -12.22
N GLY A 22 15.74 3.87 -12.22
CA GLY A 22 17.00 4.33 -12.84
C GLY A 22 17.75 5.41 -12.07
N GLN A 23 17.21 5.93 -10.98
CA GLN A 23 17.82 6.97 -10.16
C GLN A 23 18.47 6.39 -8.91
N LYS A 24 19.69 6.83 -8.61
CA LYS A 24 20.41 6.49 -7.39
C LYS A 24 19.75 7.19 -6.19
N ILE A 25 19.43 6.40 -5.16
CA ILE A 25 18.93 6.91 -3.88
C ILE A 25 20.09 6.92 -2.88
N GLU A 26 20.54 8.11 -2.47
CA GLU A 26 21.62 8.24 -1.49
C GLU A 26 21.07 8.29 -0.07
N LYS A 27 20.23 9.29 0.23
CA LYS A 27 19.46 9.42 1.47
C LYS A 27 18.01 9.61 1.10
N THR A 28 17.13 9.03 1.90
CA THR A 28 15.69 9.19 1.70
C THR A 28 14.99 9.24 3.05
N THR A 29 13.86 9.93 3.09
CA THR A 29 12.91 9.91 4.20
C THR A 29 11.66 9.17 3.75
N PRO A 30 10.78 8.71 4.67
CA PRO A 30 9.53 8.07 4.28
C PRO A 30 8.68 8.92 3.33
N ILE A 31 8.65 10.24 3.54
CA ILE A 31 7.90 11.16 2.66
C ILE A 31 8.51 11.24 1.26
N ASP A 32 9.86 11.20 1.17
CA ASP A 32 10.55 11.22 -0.13
C ASP A 32 10.33 9.92 -0.89
N SER A 33 10.32 8.77 -0.21
CA SER A 33 9.98 7.47 -0.80
C SER A 33 8.56 7.48 -1.38
N LEU A 34 7.58 7.96 -0.63
CA LEU A 34 6.21 8.12 -1.11
C LEU A 34 6.12 9.04 -2.34
N ARG A 35 6.81 10.20 -2.32
CA ARG A 35 6.84 11.13 -3.46
C ARG A 35 7.50 10.56 -4.71
N ARG A 36 8.43 9.61 -4.56
CA ARG A 36 9.04 8.87 -5.67
C ARG A 36 8.15 7.77 -6.22
N GLY A 37 7.05 7.45 -5.55
CA GLY A 37 6.14 6.37 -5.90
C GLY A 37 6.50 5.03 -5.28
N LEU A 38 7.23 5.01 -4.16
CA LEU A 38 7.48 3.82 -3.37
C LEU A 38 6.61 3.86 -2.10
N SER A 39 5.64 2.96 -2.01
CA SER A 39 4.75 2.83 -0.86
C SER A 39 4.95 1.50 -0.15
N ILE A 40 4.75 1.47 1.16
CA ILE A 40 4.76 0.25 1.97
C ILE A 40 3.43 0.08 2.66
N ILE A 41 2.92 -1.14 2.60
CA ILE A 41 1.82 -1.64 3.41
C ILE A 41 2.44 -2.56 4.45
N TYR A 42 2.37 -2.16 5.70
CA TYR A 42 2.95 -2.90 6.82
C TYR A 42 2.03 -4.04 7.27
N GLN A 43 2.59 -4.99 8.00
CA GLN A 43 1.84 -6.09 8.62
C GLN A 43 0.76 -5.59 9.58
N GLU A 44 1.07 -4.53 10.35
CA GLU A 44 0.10 -3.84 11.19
C GLU A 44 -0.53 -2.67 10.44
N PHE A 45 -1.84 -2.48 10.58
CA PHE A 45 -2.54 -1.38 9.92
C PHE A 45 -2.09 -0.02 10.44
N CYS A 46 -1.64 0.84 9.53
CA CYS A 46 -1.26 2.23 9.82
C CYS A 46 -2.43 3.19 9.55
N LEU A 47 -3.61 2.85 10.09
CA LEU A 47 -4.85 3.60 9.94
C LEU A 47 -5.30 4.21 11.26
N VAL A 48 -5.93 5.37 11.18
CA VAL A 48 -6.52 6.07 12.34
C VAL A 48 -7.98 5.64 12.47
N SER A 49 -8.30 4.81 13.47
CA SER A 49 -9.60 4.19 13.67
C SER A 49 -10.75 5.18 13.85
N THR A 50 -10.46 6.34 14.43
CA THR A 50 -11.43 7.43 14.70
C THR A 50 -11.66 8.35 13.50
N MET A 51 -10.97 8.15 12.40
CA MET A 51 -11.13 8.90 11.15
C MET A 51 -11.87 8.07 10.11
N THR A 52 -12.50 8.73 9.16
CA THR A 52 -13.19 8.07 8.04
C THR A 52 -12.20 7.45 7.06
N VAL A 53 -12.69 6.56 6.21
CA VAL A 53 -11.93 5.94 5.11
C VAL A 53 -11.31 7.00 4.20
N GLY A 54 -12.12 7.98 3.77
CA GLY A 54 -11.63 9.06 2.90
C GLY A 54 -10.52 9.88 3.53
N GLU A 55 -10.64 10.19 4.84
CA GLU A 55 -9.61 10.90 5.60
C GLU A 55 -8.33 10.09 5.73
N ASN A 56 -8.43 8.79 6.00
CA ASN A 56 -7.26 7.90 6.09
C ASN A 56 -6.49 7.81 4.77
N ILE A 57 -7.18 7.65 3.64
CA ILE A 57 -6.56 7.57 2.30
C ILE A 57 -5.75 8.84 2.00
N PHE A 58 -6.23 10.01 2.37
CA PHE A 58 -5.59 11.29 2.09
C PHE A 58 -5.06 12.00 3.35
N LEU A 59 -4.70 11.24 4.38
CA LEU A 59 -4.21 11.80 5.64
C LEU A 59 -3.06 12.80 5.40
N GLY A 60 -3.22 13.99 5.96
CA GLY A 60 -2.27 15.10 5.80
C GLY A 60 -2.35 15.87 4.48
N ARG A 61 -3.21 15.45 3.50
CA ARG A 61 -3.29 16.04 2.16
C ARG A 61 -4.66 16.61 1.79
N PHE A 62 -5.48 16.99 2.77
CA PHE A 62 -6.85 17.49 2.55
C PHE A 62 -6.89 18.77 1.72
N LYS A 63 -5.89 19.67 1.89
CA LYS A 63 -5.81 20.93 1.13
C LYS A 63 -5.60 20.69 -0.36
N GLU A 64 -4.81 19.69 -0.72
CA GLU A 64 -4.55 19.30 -2.12
C GLU A 64 -5.82 18.81 -2.83
N ASN A 65 -6.79 18.33 -2.08
CA ASN A 65 -8.05 17.79 -2.55
C ASN A 65 -9.22 18.79 -2.48
N LYS A 66 -8.96 20.09 -2.35
CA LYS A 66 -10.01 21.11 -2.21
C LYS A 66 -10.93 20.87 -1.00
N GLY A 67 -10.36 20.40 0.13
CA GLY A 67 -11.05 20.17 1.40
C GLY A 67 -11.70 18.77 1.49
N MET A 68 -12.54 18.58 2.51
CA MET A 68 -13.10 17.29 2.87
C MET A 68 -13.96 16.66 1.76
N ARG A 69 -14.84 17.44 1.13
CA ARG A 69 -15.70 16.93 0.05
C ARG A 69 -14.88 16.40 -1.13
N GLY A 70 -13.86 17.13 -1.56
CA GLY A 70 -12.97 16.69 -2.64
C GLY A 70 -12.14 15.48 -2.23
N THR A 71 -11.74 15.37 -0.97
CA THR A 71 -11.06 14.21 -0.40
C THR A 71 -11.91 12.95 -0.53
N HIS A 72 -13.18 12.99 -0.10
CA HIS A 72 -14.08 11.84 -0.21
C HIS A 72 -14.38 11.48 -1.68
N GLN A 73 -14.52 12.47 -2.56
CA GLN A 73 -14.75 12.23 -3.99
C GLN A 73 -13.56 11.51 -4.63
N LYS A 74 -12.33 11.95 -4.38
CA LYS A 74 -11.12 11.28 -4.88
C LYS A 74 -10.93 9.89 -4.26
N ALA A 75 -11.19 9.75 -2.96
CA ALA A 75 -11.15 8.46 -2.29
C ALA A 75 -12.13 7.46 -2.93
N ARG A 76 -13.35 7.89 -3.27
CA ARG A 76 -14.32 7.05 -3.97
C ARG A 76 -13.78 6.58 -5.32
N GLN A 77 -13.21 7.49 -6.11
CA GLN A 77 -12.63 7.15 -7.42
C GLN A 77 -11.51 6.10 -7.30
N LEU A 78 -10.64 6.23 -6.29
CA LEU A 78 -9.58 5.25 -6.06
C LEU A 78 -10.12 3.89 -5.61
N LEU A 79 -11.08 3.86 -4.68
CA LEU A 79 -11.74 2.63 -4.24
C LEU A 79 -12.45 1.93 -5.40
N ASP A 80 -13.16 2.69 -6.24
CA ASP A 80 -13.81 2.15 -7.45
C ASP A 80 -12.79 1.54 -8.42
N SER A 81 -11.61 2.14 -8.53
CA SER A 81 -10.53 1.67 -9.42
C SER A 81 -9.98 0.29 -9.04
N ILE A 82 -10.20 -0.16 -7.80
CA ILE A 82 -9.85 -1.49 -7.30
C ILE A 82 -11.08 -2.36 -7.00
N GLY A 83 -12.26 -1.93 -7.45
CA GLY A 83 -13.51 -2.67 -7.28
C GLY A 83 -14.07 -2.70 -5.85
N SER A 84 -13.60 -1.81 -4.96
CA SER A 84 -14.06 -1.75 -3.58
C SER A 84 -15.31 -0.87 -3.44
N LYS A 85 -16.31 -1.37 -2.72
CA LYS A 85 -17.58 -0.67 -2.43
C LYS A 85 -17.63 -0.01 -1.05
N ILE A 86 -16.51 0.05 -0.33
CA ILE A 86 -16.44 0.65 1.01
C ILE A 86 -16.87 2.11 0.93
N ASP A 87 -17.80 2.53 1.79
CA ASP A 87 -18.19 3.93 1.86
C ASP A 87 -17.07 4.78 2.47
N THR A 88 -16.72 5.85 1.79
CA THR A 88 -15.62 6.76 2.20
C THR A 88 -15.90 7.49 3.51
N TYR A 89 -17.15 7.60 3.94
CA TYR A 89 -17.56 8.22 5.20
C TYR A 89 -17.59 7.24 6.38
N THR A 90 -17.44 5.95 6.15
CA THR A 90 -17.36 4.96 7.25
C THR A 90 -16.10 5.22 8.08
N LEU A 91 -16.23 5.16 9.41
CA LEU A 91 -15.09 5.18 10.32
C LEU A 91 -14.27 3.90 10.16
N VAL A 92 -12.96 4.03 10.08
CA VAL A 92 -12.06 2.88 9.89
C VAL A 92 -12.19 1.86 11.02
N GLY A 93 -12.47 2.30 12.26
CA GLY A 93 -12.70 1.40 13.38
C GLY A 93 -13.91 0.46 13.25
N ASN A 94 -14.81 0.70 12.28
CA ASN A 94 -15.98 -0.14 12.00
C ASN A 94 -15.74 -1.13 10.84
N LEU A 95 -14.55 -1.14 10.26
CA LEU A 95 -14.20 -2.01 9.13
C LEU A 95 -13.69 -3.37 9.59
N SER A 96 -13.92 -4.39 8.79
CA SER A 96 -13.23 -5.68 8.88
C SER A 96 -11.75 -5.55 8.51
N ALA A 97 -10.93 -6.54 8.88
CA ALA A 97 -9.51 -6.57 8.54
C ALA A 97 -9.28 -6.48 7.01
N SER A 98 -10.08 -7.17 6.21
CA SER A 98 -9.96 -7.12 4.75
C SER A 98 -10.35 -5.74 4.19
N GLU A 99 -11.34 -5.07 4.76
CA GLU A 99 -11.68 -3.71 4.36
C GLU A 99 -10.58 -2.72 4.75
N MET A 100 -9.96 -2.85 5.93
CA MET A 100 -8.80 -2.07 6.33
C MET A 100 -7.63 -2.29 5.36
N GLN A 101 -7.39 -3.53 4.92
CA GLN A 101 -6.40 -3.85 3.90
C GLN A 101 -6.69 -3.12 2.57
N MET A 102 -7.94 -3.04 2.14
CA MET A 102 -8.34 -2.29 0.96
C MET A 102 -8.07 -0.78 1.13
N VAL A 103 -8.30 -0.24 2.31
CA VAL A 103 -7.99 1.17 2.62
C VAL A 103 -6.49 1.43 2.55
N GLU A 104 -5.64 0.54 3.09
CA GLU A 104 -4.17 0.67 3.00
C GLU A 104 -3.68 0.62 1.54
N ILE A 105 -4.19 -0.31 0.73
CA ILE A 105 -3.87 -0.39 -0.70
C ILE A 105 -4.30 0.91 -1.40
N THR A 106 -5.52 1.38 -1.14
CA THR A 106 -6.05 2.61 -1.74
C THR A 106 -5.22 3.83 -1.32
N LYS A 107 -4.79 3.89 -0.05
CA LYS A 107 -3.89 4.92 0.47
C LYS A 107 -2.55 4.90 -0.27
N ALA A 108 -1.95 3.73 -0.49
CA ALA A 108 -0.75 3.60 -1.31
C ALA A 108 -0.96 4.13 -2.73
N LEU A 109 -2.06 3.76 -3.39
CA LEU A 109 -2.41 4.25 -4.73
C LEU A 109 -2.60 5.77 -4.80
N SER A 110 -3.03 6.40 -3.71
CA SER A 110 -3.21 7.86 -3.66
C SER A 110 -1.90 8.66 -3.76
N PHE A 111 -0.75 7.99 -3.73
CA PHE A 111 0.59 8.56 -3.94
C PHE A 111 1.16 8.27 -5.33
N ASP A 112 0.35 7.85 -6.29
CA ASP A 112 0.78 7.47 -7.65
C ASP A 112 1.92 6.43 -7.62
N SER A 113 1.76 5.40 -6.78
CA SER A 113 2.79 4.42 -6.51
C SER A 113 3.20 3.64 -7.77
N LYS A 114 4.51 3.58 -8.02
CA LYS A 114 5.15 2.73 -9.04
C LYS A 114 5.56 1.37 -8.46
N LEU A 115 5.85 1.34 -7.17
CA LEU A 115 6.20 0.15 -6.40
C LEU A 115 5.41 0.14 -5.09
N ILE A 116 4.73 -0.97 -4.83
CA ILE A 116 4.07 -1.23 -3.54
C ILE A 116 4.74 -2.43 -2.89
N ILE A 117 5.27 -2.23 -1.69
CA ILE A 117 5.80 -3.30 -0.85
C ILE A 117 4.68 -3.73 0.09
N MET A 118 4.39 -5.01 0.14
CA MET A 118 3.39 -5.62 1.02
C MET A 118 4.10 -6.56 2.01
N ASP A 119 4.14 -6.18 3.28
CA ASP A 119 4.80 -6.95 4.34
C ASP A 119 3.77 -7.80 5.07
N GLU A 120 3.73 -9.11 4.77
CA GLU A 120 2.80 -10.11 5.29
C GLU A 120 1.31 -9.69 5.20
N PRO A 121 0.81 -9.25 4.03
CA PRO A 121 -0.51 -8.65 3.92
C PRO A 121 -1.66 -9.64 4.14
N SER A 122 -1.37 -10.92 4.22
CA SER A 122 -2.35 -12.01 4.39
C SER A 122 -2.47 -12.52 5.82
N SER A 123 -1.71 -11.97 6.78
CA SER A 123 -1.62 -12.51 8.14
C SER A 123 -2.95 -12.56 8.89
N SER A 124 -3.88 -11.64 8.60
CA SER A 124 -5.20 -11.52 9.22
C SER A 124 -6.37 -11.83 8.28
N LEU A 125 -6.08 -12.35 7.07
CA LEU A 125 -7.10 -12.58 6.04
C LEU A 125 -7.57 -14.05 6.00
N THR A 126 -8.86 -14.24 5.77
CA THR A 126 -9.44 -15.54 5.42
C THR A 126 -9.05 -15.95 4.00
N SER A 127 -9.25 -17.22 3.66
CA SER A 127 -8.94 -17.73 2.30
C SER A 127 -9.73 -16.99 1.19
N GLU A 128 -10.95 -16.55 1.47
CA GLU A 128 -11.76 -15.81 0.49
C GLU A 128 -11.22 -14.37 0.31
N GLU A 129 -10.85 -13.73 1.41
CA GLU A 129 -10.25 -12.39 1.41
C GLU A 129 -8.87 -12.38 0.73
N LEU A 130 -8.09 -13.44 0.91
CA LEU A 130 -6.82 -13.64 0.25
C LEU A 130 -7.00 -13.74 -1.29
N LYS A 131 -8.02 -14.45 -1.77
CA LYS A 131 -8.34 -14.50 -3.20
C LYS A 131 -8.69 -13.11 -3.77
N ARG A 132 -9.40 -12.29 -2.98
CA ARG A 132 -9.70 -10.89 -3.36
C ARG A 132 -8.43 -10.06 -3.43
N LEU A 133 -7.53 -10.19 -2.44
CA LEU A 133 -6.22 -9.54 -2.48
C LEU A 133 -5.41 -9.96 -3.73
N GLY A 134 -5.38 -11.25 -4.05
CA GLY A 134 -4.72 -11.77 -5.25
C GLY A 134 -5.27 -11.16 -6.55
N ALA A 135 -6.60 -10.99 -6.65
CA ALA A 135 -7.22 -10.33 -7.80
C ALA A 135 -6.77 -8.85 -7.92
N ILE A 136 -6.65 -8.14 -6.78
CA ILE A 136 -6.17 -6.76 -6.75
C ILE A 136 -4.69 -6.69 -7.13
N ILE A 137 -3.85 -7.60 -6.65
CA ILE A 137 -2.44 -7.70 -7.04
C ILE A 137 -2.32 -7.84 -8.57
N LYS A 138 -3.08 -8.75 -9.17
CA LYS A 138 -3.11 -8.95 -10.63
C LYS A 138 -3.55 -7.67 -11.37
N GLN A 139 -4.56 -6.98 -10.84
CA GLN A 139 -5.05 -5.73 -11.40
C GLN A 139 -4.02 -4.58 -11.29
N LEU A 140 -3.31 -4.46 -10.18
CA LEU A 140 -2.25 -3.44 -9.99
C LEU A 140 -1.10 -3.70 -10.96
N ARG A 141 -0.67 -4.96 -11.11
CA ARG A 141 0.34 -5.35 -12.08
C ARG A 141 -0.05 -5.01 -13.52
N SER A 142 -1.31 -5.25 -13.90
CA SER A 142 -1.80 -4.89 -15.24
C SER A 142 -1.79 -3.38 -15.51
N LYS A 143 -1.77 -2.56 -14.46
CA LYS A 143 -1.60 -1.10 -14.52
C LYS A 143 -0.12 -0.66 -14.52
N GLY A 144 0.83 -1.60 -14.54
CA GLY A 144 2.28 -1.32 -14.54
C GLY A 144 2.87 -1.04 -13.15
N ILE A 145 2.13 -1.32 -12.07
CA ILE A 145 2.64 -1.17 -10.71
C ILE A 145 3.42 -2.43 -10.34
N SER A 146 4.68 -2.27 -9.94
CA SER A 146 5.51 -3.34 -9.40
C SER A 146 5.11 -3.66 -7.96
N ILE A 147 5.18 -4.94 -7.57
CA ILE A 147 4.84 -5.37 -6.22
C ILE A 147 5.99 -6.20 -5.66
N ILE A 148 6.44 -5.86 -4.45
CA ILE A 148 7.28 -6.72 -3.63
C ILE A 148 6.36 -7.32 -2.56
N TYR A 149 6.19 -8.65 -2.64
CA TYR A 149 5.33 -9.40 -1.73
C TYR A 149 6.19 -10.18 -0.75
N ILE A 150 6.08 -9.89 0.55
CA ILE A 150 6.82 -10.57 1.60
C ILE A 150 5.83 -11.50 2.31
N SER A 151 6.14 -12.77 2.32
CA SER A 151 5.36 -13.80 3.03
C SER A 151 6.25 -14.97 3.42
N HIS A 152 5.90 -15.65 4.49
CA HIS A 152 6.47 -16.93 4.87
C HIS A 152 5.62 -18.13 4.36
N LYS A 153 4.48 -17.85 3.69
CA LYS A 153 3.58 -18.86 3.12
C LYS A 153 3.94 -19.11 1.67
N LEU A 154 4.54 -20.26 1.38
CA LEU A 154 5.01 -20.61 0.04
C LEU A 154 3.90 -20.63 -1.00
N ASP A 155 2.70 -21.09 -0.63
CA ASP A 155 1.55 -21.17 -1.55
C ASP A 155 1.18 -19.78 -2.12
N GLU A 156 1.23 -18.74 -1.28
CA GLU A 156 0.99 -17.36 -1.71
C GLU A 156 2.07 -16.85 -2.67
N ILE A 157 3.34 -17.17 -2.36
CA ILE A 157 4.49 -16.78 -3.18
C ILE A 157 4.37 -17.39 -4.57
N PHE A 158 4.07 -18.69 -4.68
CA PHE A 158 3.92 -19.37 -5.96
C PHE A 158 2.69 -18.90 -6.75
N GLU A 159 1.63 -18.44 -6.06
CA GLU A 159 0.42 -17.97 -6.73
C GLU A 159 0.54 -16.53 -7.25
N TYR A 160 1.28 -15.64 -6.53
CA TYR A 160 1.26 -14.20 -6.80
C TYR A 160 2.57 -13.64 -7.35
N CYS A 161 3.71 -14.33 -7.20
CA CYS A 161 5.02 -13.80 -7.57
C CYS A 161 5.55 -14.42 -8.85
N ASP A 162 6.23 -13.62 -9.69
CA ASP A 162 6.92 -14.10 -10.89
C ASP A 162 8.37 -14.48 -10.59
N ILE A 163 8.98 -13.82 -9.61
CA ILE A 163 10.38 -14.01 -9.18
C ILE A 163 10.40 -14.11 -7.66
N VAL A 164 11.18 -15.04 -7.15
CA VAL A 164 11.36 -15.25 -5.71
C VAL A 164 12.81 -15.01 -5.32
N THR A 165 13.02 -14.26 -4.25
CA THR A 165 14.33 -14.05 -3.64
C THR A 165 14.25 -14.49 -2.18
N VAL A 166 15.17 -15.34 -1.77
CA VAL A 166 15.31 -15.78 -0.36
C VAL A 166 16.41 -14.94 0.29
N ILE A 167 16.10 -14.32 1.45
CA ILE A 167 16.99 -13.42 2.19
C ILE A 167 17.26 -14.02 3.57
#